data_b79ef45241aea95cf26fd5af30c46ce9
#
_entry.id   b79ef45241aea95cf26fd5af30c46ce9
#
_cell.length_a   1.000
_cell.length_b   1.000
_cell.length_c   1.000
_cell.angle_alpha   90.00
_cell.angle_beta   90.00
_cell.angle_gamma   90.00
#
_symmetry.space_group_name_H-M   'P 1'
#
loop_
_entity.id
_entity.type
_entity.pdbx_description
1 polymer ?
#
loop_
_entity_poly.entity_id
_entity_poly.type
_entity_poly.pdbx_seq_one_letter_code
_entity_poly.pdbx_strand_id
1 'polypeptide(L)'
;MRKIYILGLVAFSAMTLATYADVIPTLSSITPSGSDFTWNYSANVTLNQRVEHDDFFTIYDFGNFVPGSNTQPAGWVFSSALLGRTPAFVLPHDDPGILNLTWTYIGQTPIIGPAALGIFSVNTSTNQLRTADFAAQATRNGGPNDGTKISNVGDIAVPVPEMSALLPILSVCSAGLLTLLPSFLRRRQTG
;
A
#
# COMPACT_ATOMS: atom_id res chain seq x y z
N MET A 1 -12.77 -35.17 -61.36
CA MET A 1 -12.24 -35.10 -59.99
C MET A 1 -11.98 -33.61 -59.63
N ARG A 2 -12.83 -33.02 -58.80
CA ARG A 2 -12.75 -31.59 -58.41
C ARG A 2 -11.94 -31.52 -57.09
N LYS A 3 -10.79 -30.88 -57.12
CA LYS A 3 -9.98 -30.64 -55.92
C LYS A 3 -10.51 -29.43 -55.18
N ILE A 4 -11.02 -29.60 -53.95
CA ILE A 4 -11.45 -28.56 -53.02
C ILE A 4 -10.22 -28.13 -52.20
N TYR A 5 -9.78 -26.88 -52.35
CA TYR A 5 -8.75 -26.26 -51.50
C TYR A 5 -9.47 -25.57 -50.34
N ILE A 6 -9.31 -26.09 -49.12
CA ILE A 6 -9.74 -25.44 -47.89
C ILE A 6 -8.67 -24.43 -47.49
N LEU A 7 -8.99 -23.16 -47.65
CA LEU A 7 -8.14 -22.06 -47.20
C LEU A 7 -8.43 -21.82 -45.70
N GLY A 8 -7.54 -22.32 -44.84
CA GLY A 8 -7.64 -22.09 -43.38
C GLY A 8 -7.31 -20.64 -43.06
N LEU A 9 -8.31 -19.87 -42.59
CA LEU A 9 -8.14 -18.52 -42.09
C LEU A 9 -7.62 -18.60 -40.65
N VAL A 10 -6.31 -18.35 -40.44
CA VAL A 10 -5.73 -18.20 -39.10
C VAL A 10 -6.06 -16.80 -38.60
N ALA A 11 -7.05 -16.68 -37.71
CA ALA A 11 -7.34 -15.45 -37.00
C ALA A 11 -6.24 -15.20 -35.95
N PHE A 12 -5.35 -14.26 -36.21
CA PHE A 12 -4.37 -13.78 -35.23
C PHE A 12 -5.09 -12.83 -34.26
N SER A 13 -5.47 -13.33 -33.09
CA SER A 13 -5.93 -12.49 -31.99
C SER A 13 -4.75 -11.65 -31.49
N ALA A 14 -4.71 -10.38 -31.88
CA ALA A 14 -3.83 -9.42 -31.24
C ALA A 14 -4.29 -9.25 -29.78
N MET A 15 -3.62 -9.89 -28.83
CA MET A 15 -3.72 -9.58 -27.42
C MET A 15 -3.18 -8.16 -27.24
N THR A 16 -4.07 -7.18 -27.12
CA THR A 16 -3.72 -5.86 -26.62
C THR A 16 -3.32 -6.05 -25.17
N LEU A 17 -2.01 -6.03 -24.88
CA LEU A 17 -1.52 -5.84 -23.52
C LEU A 17 -2.08 -4.50 -23.06
N ALA A 18 -3.02 -4.53 -22.15
CA ALA A 18 -3.46 -3.34 -21.44
C ALA A 18 -2.23 -2.84 -20.66
N THR A 19 -1.56 -1.81 -21.18
CA THR A 19 -0.57 -1.06 -20.42
C THR A 19 -1.33 -0.31 -19.35
N TYR A 20 -1.32 -0.86 -18.14
CA TYR A 20 -1.89 -0.20 -16.99
C TYR A 20 -1.10 1.09 -16.76
N ALA A 21 -1.82 2.13 -16.50
CA ALA A 21 -1.29 3.41 -16.13
C ALA A 21 -0.86 3.37 -14.69
N ASP A 22 0.41 3.67 -14.45
CA ASP A 22 0.94 3.42 -13.13
C ASP A 22 1.72 4.63 -12.60
N VAL A 23 1.30 5.12 -11.44
CA VAL A 23 2.21 5.67 -10.46
C VAL A 23 2.66 4.49 -9.60
N ILE A 24 3.96 4.21 -9.59
CA ILE A 24 4.53 3.04 -8.92
C ILE A 24 5.44 3.52 -7.80
N PRO A 25 4.98 3.51 -6.54
CA PRO A 25 5.86 3.67 -5.39
C PRO A 25 6.65 2.37 -5.14
N THR A 26 7.91 2.51 -4.76
CA THR A 26 8.80 1.38 -4.45
C THR A 26 9.67 1.74 -3.26
N LEU A 27 9.80 0.84 -2.28
CA LEU A 27 10.75 1.04 -1.18
C LEU A 27 12.17 1.08 -1.74
N SER A 28 12.86 2.20 -1.59
CA SER A 28 14.24 2.39 -2.07
C SER A 28 15.29 2.16 -0.99
N SER A 29 15.01 2.53 0.27
CA SER A 29 15.93 2.28 1.38
C SER A 29 15.26 2.43 2.73
N ILE A 30 15.85 1.82 3.76
CA ILE A 30 15.57 2.05 5.17
C ILE A 30 16.88 2.49 5.80
N THR A 31 16.88 3.63 6.48
CA THR A 31 18.08 4.20 7.10
C THR A 31 17.85 4.51 8.58
N PRO A 32 18.81 4.21 9.49
CA PRO A 32 18.68 4.59 10.90
C PRO A 32 18.54 6.12 11.06
N SER A 33 17.66 6.55 11.97
CA SER A 33 17.38 7.95 12.29
C SER A 33 17.18 8.13 13.79
N GLY A 34 18.25 8.25 14.55
CA GLY A 34 18.18 8.24 16.02
C GLY A 34 17.72 6.90 16.57
N SER A 35 16.61 6.88 17.33
CA SER A 35 15.94 5.66 17.79
C SER A 35 15.04 5.01 16.74
N ASP A 36 14.78 5.71 15.65
CA ASP A 36 13.83 5.32 14.62
C ASP A 36 14.53 4.90 13.32
N PHE A 37 13.74 4.58 12.32
CA PHE A 37 14.19 4.26 10.96
C PHE A 37 13.42 5.11 9.96
N THR A 38 14.16 5.79 9.06
CA THR A 38 13.54 6.48 7.92
C THR A 38 13.32 5.51 6.78
N TRP A 39 12.08 5.36 6.36
CA TRP A 39 11.67 4.59 5.21
C TRP A 39 11.52 5.51 4.00
N ASN A 40 12.29 5.24 2.96
CA ASN A 40 12.34 6.05 1.75
C ASN A 40 11.70 5.31 0.59
N TYR A 41 10.67 5.88 0.01
CA TYR A 41 9.98 5.38 -1.17
C TYR A 41 10.27 6.27 -2.37
N SER A 42 10.74 5.68 -3.46
CA SER A 42 10.78 6.35 -4.75
C SER A 42 9.46 6.10 -5.48
N ALA A 43 8.91 7.11 -6.13
CA ALA A 43 7.73 6.93 -6.98
C ALA A 43 8.05 7.38 -8.41
N ASN A 44 7.48 6.68 -9.38
CA ASN A 44 7.64 6.95 -10.80
C ASN A 44 6.27 6.98 -11.49
N VAL A 45 6.09 7.86 -12.46
CA VAL A 45 4.97 7.84 -13.40
C VAL A 45 5.43 7.24 -14.73
N THR A 46 4.64 6.30 -15.27
CA THR A 46 5.01 5.55 -16.48
C THR A 46 4.73 6.32 -17.78
N LEU A 47 5.17 5.75 -18.89
CA LEU A 47 4.92 6.30 -20.24
C LEU A 47 3.41 6.41 -20.53
N ASN A 48 3.01 7.44 -21.27
CA ASN A 48 1.61 7.76 -21.62
C ASN A 48 0.71 8.12 -20.42
N GLN A 49 1.33 8.49 -19.32
CA GLN A 49 0.69 8.96 -18.11
C GLN A 49 1.22 10.32 -17.72
N ARG A 50 0.47 11.02 -16.91
CA ARG A 50 0.90 12.20 -16.18
C ARG A 50 0.32 12.21 -14.78
N VAL A 51 0.98 12.88 -13.88
CA VAL A 51 0.44 13.24 -12.57
C VAL A 51 -0.02 14.69 -12.65
N GLU A 52 -1.28 14.93 -12.37
CA GLU A 52 -1.85 16.28 -12.32
C GLU A 52 -2.55 16.52 -10.99
N HIS A 53 -3.04 17.76 -10.78
CA HIS A 53 -3.69 18.13 -9.53
C HIS A 53 -4.73 17.09 -9.09
N ASP A 54 -4.65 16.68 -7.81
CA ASP A 54 -5.48 15.69 -7.16
C ASP A 54 -5.18 14.21 -7.52
N ASP A 55 -4.17 13.94 -8.34
CA ASP A 55 -3.62 12.59 -8.44
C ASP A 55 -2.84 12.22 -7.18
N PHE A 56 -2.82 10.94 -6.82
CA PHE A 56 -2.28 10.51 -5.53
C PHE A 56 -1.82 9.06 -5.57
N PHE A 57 -1.07 8.67 -4.56
CA PHE A 57 -0.89 7.27 -4.19
C PHE A 57 -1.05 7.10 -2.68
N THR A 58 -1.53 5.92 -2.28
CA THR A 58 -1.70 5.50 -0.90
C THR A 58 -0.91 4.23 -0.66
N ILE A 59 -0.13 4.18 0.41
CA ILE A 59 0.49 2.96 0.95
C ILE A 59 -0.39 2.52 2.11
N TYR A 60 -0.94 1.30 2.00
CA TYR A 60 -1.86 0.75 2.99
C TYR A 60 -1.12 0.06 4.12
N ASP A 61 -1.76 -0.01 5.27
CA ASP A 61 -1.33 -0.78 6.43
C ASP A 61 0.10 -0.46 6.88
N PHE A 62 0.47 0.79 6.96
CA PHE A 62 1.80 1.24 7.35
C PHE A 62 1.96 1.24 8.87
N GLY A 63 2.65 0.22 9.41
CA GLY A 63 2.84 0.06 10.85
C GLY A 63 3.77 1.10 11.47
N ASN A 64 3.50 1.45 12.74
CA ASN A 64 4.42 2.22 13.61
C ASN A 64 4.86 3.59 13.06
N PHE A 65 4.02 4.25 12.27
CA PHE A 65 4.28 5.58 11.73
C PHE A 65 4.50 6.60 12.87
N VAL A 66 5.60 7.36 12.78
CA VAL A 66 5.88 8.48 13.68
C VAL A 66 5.23 9.75 13.13
N PRO A 67 4.19 10.29 13.77
CA PRO A 67 3.49 11.46 13.27
C PRO A 67 4.40 12.68 13.07
N GLY A 68 4.24 13.38 11.95
CA GLY A 68 5.02 14.58 11.62
C GLY A 68 6.41 14.30 11.08
N SER A 69 6.79 13.04 10.86
CA SER A 69 8.10 12.66 10.30
C SER A 69 8.15 12.61 8.78
N ASN A 70 7.01 12.84 8.11
CA ASN A 70 6.93 12.75 6.66
C ASN A 70 7.74 13.84 5.95
N THR A 71 8.38 13.45 4.85
CA THR A 71 8.97 14.38 3.88
C THR A 71 8.58 13.98 2.47
N GLN A 72 8.39 14.95 1.60
CA GLN A 72 7.99 14.73 0.21
C GLN A 72 8.51 15.85 -0.71
N PRO A 73 8.54 15.63 -2.03
CA PRO A 73 8.87 16.66 -3.00
C PRO A 73 7.87 17.84 -2.97
N ALA A 74 8.32 19.00 -3.45
CA ALA A 74 7.46 20.16 -3.63
C ALA A 74 6.26 19.83 -4.53
N GLY A 75 5.10 20.40 -4.23
CA GLY A 75 3.84 20.12 -4.95
C GLY A 75 3.11 18.86 -4.47
N TRP A 76 3.59 18.20 -3.43
CA TRP A 76 2.90 17.07 -2.78
C TRP A 76 2.48 17.43 -1.35
N VAL A 77 1.33 16.92 -0.94
CA VAL A 77 0.84 16.99 0.44
C VAL A 77 0.63 15.59 0.99
N PHE A 78 0.86 15.45 2.29
CA PHE A 78 0.76 14.19 3.01
C PHE A 78 -0.48 14.16 3.89
N SER A 79 -1.09 12.98 4.01
CA SER A 79 -2.10 12.68 5.02
C SER A 79 -1.97 11.23 5.50
N SER A 80 -2.43 10.95 6.73
CA SER A 80 -2.53 9.61 7.27
C SER A 80 -3.90 9.39 7.89
N ALA A 81 -4.50 8.22 7.70
CA ALA A 81 -5.80 7.85 8.23
C ALA A 81 -5.93 6.33 8.33
N LEU A 82 -6.85 5.83 9.17
CA LEU A 82 -7.18 4.40 9.26
C LEU A 82 -7.92 3.91 8.00
N LEU A 83 -8.63 4.80 7.32
CA LEU A 83 -9.22 4.52 6.01
C LEU A 83 -8.42 5.28 4.96
N GLY A 84 -7.67 4.55 4.12
CA GLY A 84 -6.86 5.11 3.06
C GLY A 84 -7.69 5.67 1.90
N ARG A 85 -7.17 6.71 1.23
CA ARG A 85 -7.76 7.18 -0.03
C ARG A 85 -7.55 6.11 -1.09
N THR A 86 -8.65 5.61 -1.67
CA THR A 86 -8.64 4.55 -2.68
C THR A 86 -9.15 5.09 -4.01
N PRO A 87 -8.41 4.90 -5.13
CA PRO A 87 -8.88 5.31 -6.42
C PRO A 87 -10.03 4.42 -6.92
N ALA A 88 -10.80 4.90 -7.89
CA ALA A 88 -11.88 4.12 -8.48
C ALA A 88 -11.38 2.83 -9.15
N PHE A 89 -12.22 1.80 -9.17
CA PHE A 89 -12.00 0.52 -9.87
C PHE A 89 -10.85 -0.36 -9.38
N VAL A 90 -10.25 -0.07 -8.23
CA VAL A 90 -9.29 -0.95 -7.55
C VAL A 90 -9.74 -1.23 -6.13
N LEU A 91 -9.29 -2.35 -5.59
CA LEU A 91 -9.65 -2.79 -4.24
C LEU A 91 -8.38 -3.30 -3.55
N PRO A 92 -7.57 -2.42 -2.94
CA PRO A 92 -6.46 -2.81 -2.10
C PRO A 92 -6.95 -3.50 -0.83
N HIS A 93 -6.13 -4.37 -0.27
CA HIS A 93 -6.34 -4.85 1.10
C HIS A 93 -6.05 -3.70 2.07
N ASP A 94 -6.94 -3.48 3.05
CA ASP A 94 -6.84 -2.41 4.06
C ASP A 94 -7.30 -2.95 5.41
N ASP A 95 -6.40 -3.03 6.39
CA ASP A 95 -6.72 -3.37 7.77
C ASP A 95 -7.17 -2.10 8.51
N PRO A 96 -8.45 -2.00 8.94
CA PRO A 96 -8.99 -0.80 9.59
C PRO A 96 -8.32 -0.45 10.92
N GLY A 97 -7.46 -1.31 11.46
CA GLY A 97 -6.67 -1.07 12.67
C GLY A 97 -5.30 -0.44 12.42
N ILE A 98 -4.86 -0.31 11.16
CA ILE A 98 -3.52 0.16 10.80
C ILE A 98 -3.62 1.42 9.94
N LEU A 99 -2.69 2.37 10.14
CA LEU A 99 -2.70 3.63 9.38
C LEU A 99 -2.31 3.43 7.92
N ASN A 100 -2.96 4.16 7.05
CA ASN A 100 -2.63 4.31 5.64
C ASN A 100 -1.99 5.67 5.40
N LEU A 101 -1.00 5.72 4.52
CA LEU A 101 -0.25 6.94 4.18
C LEU A 101 -0.57 7.36 2.75
N THR A 102 -1.07 8.57 2.58
CA THR A 102 -1.44 9.11 1.26
C THR A 102 -0.64 10.36 0.93
N TRP A 103 -0.08 10.38 -0.27
CA TRP A 103 0.52 11.59 -0.87
C TRP A 103 -0.31 12.01 -2.07
N THR A 104 -0.81 13.25 -2.04
CA THR A 104 -1.63 13.85 -3.09
C THR A 104 -0.85 14.97 -3.77
N TYR A 105 -0.84 14.98 -5.10
CA TYR A 105 -0.23 16.05 -5.87
C TYR A 105 -1.16 17.27 -5.92
N ILE A 106 -0.64 18.43 -5.53
CA ILE A 106 -1.34 19.71 -5.54
C ILE A 106 -0.69 20.74 -6.48
N GLY A 107 0.36 20.31 -7.21
CA GLY A 107 1.04 21.18 -8.17
C GLY A 107 0.12 21.60 -9.31
N GLN A 108 0.38 22.80 -9.88
CA GLN A 108 -0.40 23.33 -11.01
C GLN A 108 0.13 22.84 -12.36
N THR A 109 1.39 22.40 -12.39
CA THR A 109 2.02 21.91 -13.64
C THR A 109 2.01 20.38 -13.62
N PRO A 110 1.41 19.71 -14.61
CA PRO A 110 1.44 18.27 -14.73
C PRO A 110 2.87 17.72 -14.87
N ILE A 111 3.14 16.59 -14.21
CA ILE A 111 4.39 15.83 -14.38
C ILE A 111 4.15 14.75 -15.43
N ILE A 112 4.73 14.93 -16.62
CA ILE A 112 4.54 14.02 -17.74
C ILE A 112 5.50 12.83 -17.63
N GLY A 113 4.97 11.61 -17.73
CA GLY A 113 5.77 10.38 -17.72
C GLY A 113 6.39 10.05 -19.10
N PRO A 114 7.47 9.24 -19.11
CA PRO A 114 8.05 8.59 -17.94
C PRO A 114 8.90 9.56 -17.10
N ALA A 115 8.66 9.65 -15.81
CA ALA A 115 9.37 10.55 -14.92
C ALA A 115 9.43 10.03 -13.48
N ALA A 116 10.53 10.35 -12.78
CA ALA A 116 10.62 10.17 -11.33
C ALA A 116 9.85 11.29 -10.62
N LEU A 117 9.00 10.91 -9.67
CA LEU A 117 8.22 11.83 -8.85
C LEU A 117 9.00 12.31 -7.61
N GLY A 118 10.12 11.63 -7.31
CA GLY A 118 11.01 11.93 -6.19
C GLY A 118 10.95 10.89 -5.07
N ILE A 119 11.46 11.30 -3.90
CA ILE A 119 11.50 10.46 -2.70
C ILE A 119 10.47 10.96 -1.70
N PHE A 120 9.72 10.02 -1.14
CA PHE A 120 8.71 10.21 -0.12
C PHE A 120 9.14 9.42 1.11
N SER A 121 9.31 10.09 2.24
CA SER A 121 9.90 9.46 3.42
C SER A 121 9.03 9.63 4.65
N VAL A 122 9.09 8.65 5.54
CA VAL A 122 8.48 8.68 6.88
C VAL A 122 9.36 7.92 7.86
N ASN A 123 9.24 8.21 9.15
CA ASN A 123 9.92 7.45 10.19
C ASN A 123 8.98 6.44 10.85
N THR A 124 9.59 5.35 11.32
CA THR A 124 8.93 4.31 12.11
C THR A 124 9.89 3.78 13.18
N SER A 125 9.37 3.17 14.24
CA SER A 125 10.16 2.54 15.31
C SER A 125 10.81 1.21 14.88
N THR A 126 10.53 0.68 13.69
CA THR A 126 11.01 -0.63 13.24
C THR A 126 11.59 -0.60 11.83
N ASN A 127 12.53 -1.52 11.57
CA ASN A 127 13.05 -1.82 10.24
C ASN A 127 12.58 -3.19 9.70
N GLN A 128 11.66 -3.85 10.42
CA GLN A 128 11.12 -5.14 10.00
C GLN A 128 10.12 -4.94 8.86
N LEU A 129 10.26 -5.75 7.81
CA LEU A 129 9.49 -5.66 6.58
C LEU A 129 8.34 -6.67 6.53
N ARG A 130 7.21 -6.24 5.99
CA ARG A 130 6.16 -7.12 5.44
C ARG A 130 5.69 -6.56 4.11
N THR A 131 4.95 -7.35 3.35
CA THR A 131 4.25 -6.91 2.14
C THR A 131 2.86 -6.40 2.51
N ALA A 132 2.46 -5.28 1.91
CA ALA A 132 1.11 -4.73 1.93
C ALA A 132 0.77 -4.16 0.55
N ASP A 133 -0.40 -3.57 0.39
CA ASP A 133 -0.81 -2.98 -0.87
C ASP A 133 -0.45 -1.51 -0.96
N PHE A 134 -0.28 -1.04 -2.18
CA PHE A 134 -0.46 0.36 -2.52
C PHE A 134 -1.55 0.49 -3.59
N ALA A 135 -2.22 1.64 -3.63
CA ALA A 135 -3.04 2.03 -4.76
C ALA A 135 -2.69 3.44 -5.21
N ALA A 136 -2.79 3.69 -6.50
CA ALA A 136 -2.48 4.99 -7.06
C ALA A 136 -3.45 5.40 -8.16
N GLN A 137 -3.60 6.71 -8.32
CA GLN A 137 -4.33 7.35 -9.39
C GLN A 137 -3.37 8.23 -10.19
N ALA A 138 -3.45 8.11 -11.52
CA ALA A 138 -2.80 8.99 -12.47
C ALA A 138 -3.80 9.44 -13.54
N THR A 139 -3.34 10.27 -14.46
CA THR A 139 -4.13 10.75 -15.59
C THR A 139 -3.49 10.32 -16.90
N ARG A 140 -4.27 9.85 -17.86
CA ARG A 140 -3.76 9.51 -19.20
C ARG A 140 -3.20 10.74 -19.89
N ASN A 141 -2.06 10.55 -20.54
CA ASN A 141 -1.39 11.58 -21.31
C ASN A 141 -1.34 11.20 -22.80
N GLY A 142 -2.22 11.80 -23.58
CA GLY A 142 -2.33 11.57 -25.01
C GLY A 142 -3.28 10.45 -25.43
N GLY A 143 -3.52 10.35 -26.74
CA GLY A 143 -4.45 9.39 -27.35
C GLY A 143 -5.93 9.75 -27.14
N PRO A 144 -6.85 8.84 -27.54
CA PRO A 144 -8.30 9.11 -27.53
C PRO A 144 -8.88 9.24 -26.10
N ASN A 145 -8.17 8.79 -25.09
CA ASN A 145 -8.58 8.84 -23.68
C ASN A 145 -7.76 9.84 -22.86
N ASP A 146 -7.13 10.84 -23.50
CA ASP A 146 -6.38 11.88 -22.80
C ASP A 146 -7.24 12.54 -21.71
N GLY A 147 -6.65 12.83 -20.55
CA GLY A 147 -7.33 13.43 -19.41
C GLY A 147 -8.18 12.48 -18.56
N THR A 148 -8.33 11.21 -18.92
CA THR A 148 -9.08 10.27 -18.08
C THR A 148 -8.25 9.78 -16.90
N LYS A 149 -8.87 9.71 -15.71
CA LYS A 149 -8.25 9.13 -14.52
C LYS A 149 -8.15 7.61 -14.67
N ILE A 150 -7.06 7.08 -14.20
CA ILE A 150 -6.72 5.66 -14.22
C ILE A 150 -6.12 5.28 -12.91
N SER A 151 -6.26 4.02 -12.55
CA SER A 151 -5.93 3.51 -11.23
C SER A 151 -5.15 2.22 -11.34
N ASN A 152 -4.24 2.00 -10.40
CA ASN A 152 -3.53 0.74 -10.21
C ASN A 152 -3.47 0.37 -8.73
N VAL A 153 -3.23 -0.91 -8.49
CA VAL A 153 -2.95 -1.51 -7.19
C VAL A 153 -1.78 -2.47 -7.36
N GLY A 154 -0.96 -2.61 -6.35
CA GLY A 154 0.18 -3.54 -6.37
C GLY A 154 0.79 -3.71 -4.98
N ASP A 155 1.77 -4.58 -4.90
CA ASP A 155 2.47 -4.90 -3.66
C ASP A 155 3.56 -3.86 -3.34
N ILE A 156 3.71 -3.57 -2.04
CA ILE A 156 4.77 -2.70 -1.53
C ILE A 156 5.27 -3.21 -0.18
N ALA A 157 6.57 -3.03 0.09
CA ALA A 157 7.13 -3.33 1.39
C ALA A 157 6.80 -2.21 2.39
N VAL A 158 6.27 -2.60 3.56
CA VAL A 158 5.89 -1.70 4.67
C VAL A 158 6.44 -2.22 6.01
N PRO A 159 6.50 -1.39 7.07
CA PRO A 159 6.88 -1.83 8.40
C PRO A 159 5.88 -2.84 8.98
N VAL A 160 6.39 -3.84 9.71
CA VAL A 160 5.56 -4.73 10.52
C VAL A 160 4.91 -3.91 11.64
N PRO A 161 3.56 -3.94 11.80
CA PRO A 161 2.92 -3.30 12.94
C PRO A 161 3.36 -3.92 14.27
N GLU A 162 3.57 -3.11 15.30
CA GLU A 162 3.77 -3.65 16.64
C GLU A 162 2.45 -4.29 17.09
N MET A 163 2.48 -5.58 17.35
CA MET A 163 1.38 -6.26 18.01
C MET A 163 1.28 -5.68 19.42
N SER A 164 0.17 -5.06 19.77
CA SER A 164 -0.03 -4.57 21.13
C SER A 164 0.19 -5.72 22.11
N ALA A 165 1.06 -5.51 23.10
CA ALA A 165 1.46 -6.53 24.09
C ALA A 165 0.31 -7.00 25.00
N LEU A 166 -0.94 -6.67 24.70
CA LEU A 166 -2.13 -7.04 25.47
C LEU A 166 -2.49 -8.53 25.35
N LEU A 167 -2.16 -9.19 24.23
CA LEU A 167 -2.46 -10.62 24.04
C LEU A 167 -1.70 -11.56 25.01
N PRO A 168 -0.40 -11.37 25.32
CA PRO A 168 0.26 -12.22 26.30
C PRO A 168 -0.25 -12.03 27.73
N ILE A 169 -0.73 -10.84 28.11
CA ILE A 169 -1.25 -10.56 29.46
C ILE A 169 -2.56 -11.32 29.71
N LEU A 170 -3.45 -11.39 28.73
CA LEU A 170 -4.70 -12.15 28.84
C LEU A 170 -4.47 -13.65 28.95
N SER A 171 -3.44 -14.19 28.28
CA SER A 171 -3.11 -15.63 28.39
C SER A 171 -2.52 -16.01 29.76
N VAL A 172 -1.73 -15.16 30.38
CA VAL A 172 -1.18 -15.38 31.73
C VAL A 172 -2.29 -15.28 32.79
N CYS A 173 -3.23 -14.34 32.65
CA CYS A 173 -4.36 -14.22 33.58
C CYS A 173 -5.30 -15.42 33.52
N SER A 174 -5.56 -16.00 32.36
CA SER A 174 -6.40 -17.20 32.22
C SER A 174 -5.74 -18.47 32.77
N ALA A 175 -4.42 -18.63 32.61
CA ALA A 175 -3.67 -19.74 33.17
C ALA A 175 -3.58 -19.66 34.70
N GLY A 176 -3.46 -18.47 35.28
CA GLY A 176 -3.45 -18.26 36.74
C GLY A 176 -4.79 -18.59 37.41
N LEU A 177 -5.91 -18.35 36.75
CA LEU A 177 -7.26 -18.62 37.26
C LEU A 177 -7.55 -20.14 37.34
N LEU A 178 -7.05 -20.91 36.36
CA LEU A 178 -7.23 -22.38 36.34
C LEU A 178 -6.44 -23.13 37.40
N THR A 179 -5.36 -22.57 37.91
CA THR A 179 -4.54 -23.20 38.97
C THR A 179 -5.09 -22.98 40.38
N LEU A 180 -5.99 -21.99 40.58
CA LEU A 180 -6.58 -21.69 41.90
C LEU A 180 -7.87 -22.44 42.18
N LEU A 181 -8.53 -23.03 41.20
CA LEU A 181 -9.81 -23.74 41.33
C LEU A 181 -9.73 -25.09 42.10
N PRO A 182 -8.65 -25.89 42.07
CA PRO A 182 -8.63 -27.18 42.78
C PRO A 182 -8.54 -27.06 44.29
N SER A 183 -8.08 -25.96 44.87
CA SER A 183 -7.83 -25.85 46.32
C SER A 183 -9.10 -25.56 47.15
N PHE A 184 -10.17 -25.02 46.53
CA PHE A 184 -11.41 -24.70 47.23
C PHE A 184 -12.38 -25.89 47.37
N LEU A 185 -12.29 -26.91 46.52
CA LEU A 185 -13.19 -28.05 46.52
C LEU A 185 -12.77 -29.19 47.49
N ARG A 186 -11.55 -29.15 48.02
CA ARG A 186 -11.03 -30.21 48.90
C ARG A 186 -11.38 -30.05 50.38
N ARG A 187 -12.03 -28.96 50.80
CA ARG A 187 -12.31 -28.64 52.21
C ARG A 187 -13.74 -28.98 52.67
N ARG A 188 -14.56 -29.71 51.91
CA ARG A 188 -15.95 -30.04 52.29
C ARG A 188 -16.25 -31.52 52.46
N GLN A 189 -15.24 -32.39 52.66
CA GLN A 189 -15.49 -33.82 52.87
C GLN A 189 -14.84 -34.37 54.15
N THR A 190 -14.70 -33.60 55.21
CA THR A 190 -14.42 -34.14 56.55
C THR A 190 -15.23 -33.35 57.57
N GLY A 191 -16.43 -33.88 57.88
CA GLY A 191 -17.34 -33.44 58.94
C GLY A 191 -18.55 -34.31 58.93
#